data_4890014d0322792aa0666720549c255b
#
_entry.id   4890014d0322792aa0666720549c255b
#
_cell.length_a   1.000
_cell.length_b   1.000
_cell.length_c   1.000
_cell.angle_alpha   90.00
_cell.angle_beta   90.00
_cell.angle_gamma   90.00
#
_symmetry.space_group_name_H-M   'P 1'
#
loop_
_entity.id
_entity.type
_entity.pdbx_description
1 polymer ?
#
loop_
_entity_poly.entity_id
_entity_poly.type
_entity_poly.pdbx_seq_one_letter_code
_entity_poly.pdbx_strand_id
1 'polypeptide(L)'
;MKKWFFRVSAALLAAVVLILAGFSWQAARREVLPAAKAAPASGRFVKAADLEIFVQEAGPADGLPVVFVHGTGAWSEAWRESMSALAATGARAIALDLPPFGFSQRPGSARYGKLDQGRRIVGVLDAFGIRQAVLVGHSFGGGPTMEAALLAPDRVRALVLVDAALSVGTDDARAPEPPLLLRGFLATQPLRDSVVATFLTNPLFTRKLLQGFINDPARATEDWVRLYQRPLVVADTTPAVGAWLPALLAPTAVAASERPASYQGLKVPVFIIWGERDTITPLDQGQRLAKLAPHAELAVMRNVGHIPQIEDPAGFNELLVKAVAKAAIKASSAASSR
;
A
#
# COMPACT_ATOMS: atom_id res chain seq x y z
N MET A 1 -43.94 -24.20 -13.52
CA MET A 1 -42.62 -24.09 -12.82
C MET A 1 -41.59 -23.25 -13.58
N LYS A 2 -41.27 -23.56 -14.86
CA LYS A 2 -40.23 -22.80 -15.64
C LYS A 2 -40.48 -21.29 -15.72
N LYS A 3 -41.71 -20.82 -15.99
CA LYS A 3 -42.04 -19.38 -16.07
C LYS A 3 -41.91 -18.66 -14.74
N TRP A 4 -42.23 -19.31 -13.62
CA TRP A 4 -42.07 -18.75 -12.28
C TRP A 4 -40.59 -18.61 -11.91
N PHE A 5 -39.80 -19.65 -12.14
CA PHE A 5 -38.33 -19.62 -11.93
C PHE A 5 -37.68 -18.50 -12.73
N PHE A 6 -38.02 -18.34 -14.02
CA PHE A 6 -37.49 -17.26 -14.86
C PHE A 6 -37.87 -15.88 -14.32
N ARG A 7 -39.13 -15.69 -13.86
CA ARG A 7 -39.54 -14.40 -13.26
C ARG A 7 -38.77 -14.07 -11.98
N VAL A 8 -38.55 -15.06 -11.11
CA VAL A 8 -37.79 -14.88 -9.86
C VAL A 8 -36.35 -14.56 -10.19
N SER A 9 -35.71 -15.28 -11.10
CA SER A 9 -34.31 -14.99 -11.52
C SER A 9 -34.15 -13.60 -12.14
N ALA A 10 -35.13 -13.19 -12.98
CA ALA A 10 -35.13 -11.85 -13.57
C ALA A 10 -35.30 -10.74 -12.51
N ALA A 11 -36.18 -10.96 -11.52
CA ALA A 11 -36.38 -10.03 -10.41
C ALA A 11 -35.13 -9.90 -9.53
N LEU A 12 -34.46 -11.01 -9.22
CA LEU A 12 -33.22 -11.02 -8.47
C LEU A 12 -32.10 -10.28 -9.23
N LEU A 13 -31.96 -10.54 -10.53
CA LEU A 13 -31.00 -9.82 -11.38
C LEU A 13 -31.27 -8.32 -11.40
N ALA A 14 -32.54 -7.92 -11.58
CA ALA A 14 -32.94 -6.52 -11.55
C ALA A 14 -32.63 -5.87 -10.19
N ALA A 15 -32.88 -6.56 -9.08
CA ALA A 15 -32.53 -6.08 -7.74
C ALA A 15 -31.01 -5.86 -7.59
N VAL A 16 -30.18 -6.80 -8.04
CA VAL A 16 -28.72 -6.67 -8.03
C VAL A 16 -28.28 -5.45 -8.85
N VAL A 17 -28.82 -5.29 -10.06
CA VAL A 17 -28.48 -4.13 -10.92
C VAL A 17 -28.86 -2.82 -10.25
N LEU A 18 -30.05 -2.73 -9.64
CA LEU A 18 -30.49 -1.52 -8.93
C LEU A 18 -29.61 -1.22 -7.71
N ILE A 19 -29.17 -2.22 -6.95
CA ILE A 19 -28.27 -2.06 -5.81
C ILE A 19 -26.91 -1.50 -6.30
N LEU A 20 -26.33 -2.12 -7.31
CA LEU A 20 -25.06 -1.68 -7.89
C LEU A 20 -25.15 -0.24 -8.44
N ALA A 21 -26.23 0.07 -9.17
CA ALA A 21 -26.47 1.42 -9.69
C ALA A 21 -26.68 2.44 -8.56
N GLY A 22 -27.38 2.08 -7.49
CA GLY A 22 -27.58 2.93 -6.32
C GLY A 22 -26.27 3.29 -5.62
N PHE A 23 -25.38 2.32 -5.39
CA PHE A 23 -24.07 2.60 -4.79
C PHE A 23 -23.14 3.37 -5.74
N SER A 24 -23.17 3.10 -7.03
CA SER A 24 -22.46 3.88 -8.04
C SER A 24 -22.89 5.35 -8.04
N TRP A 25 -24.19 5.60 -7.96
CA TRP A 25 -24.74 6.95 -7.84
C TRP A 25 -24.31 7.65 -6.54
N GLN A 26 -24.33 6.94 -5.41
CA GLN A 26 -23.84 7.48 -4.13
C GLN A 26 -22.35 7.81 -4.20
N ALA A 27 -21.53 6.95 -4.81
CA ALA A 27 -20.11 7.20 -5.02
C ALA A 27 -19.89 8.48 -5.85
N ALA A 28 -20.59 8.61 -7.00
CA ALA A 28 -20.49 9.78 -7.85
C ALA A 28 -20.89 11.09 -7.14
N ARG A 29 -21.86 11.04 -6.23
CA ARG A 29 -22.28 12.21 -5.43
C ARG A 29 -21.29 12.54 -4.30
N ARG A 30 -20.54 11.59 -3.81
CA ARG A 30 -19.54 11.77 -2.76
C ARG A 30 -18.19 12.23 -3.32
N GLU A 31 -17.77 11.68 -4.44
CA GLU A 31 -16.45 11.86 -5.04
C GLU A 31 -16.40 13.12 -5.93
N VAL A 32 -16.54 14.27 -5.29
CA VAL A 32 -16.69 15.56 -6.01
C VAL A 32 -15.59 16.58 -5.70
N LEU A 33 -14.73 16.31 -4.71
CA LEU A 33 -13.70 17.26 -4.32
C LEU A 33 -12.40 17.02 -5.09
N PRO A 34 -11.80 18.07 -5.67
CA PRO A 34 -10.41 18.01 -6.13
C PRO A 34 -9.48 17.60 -4.98
N ALA A 35 -8.49 16.76 -5.25
CA ALA A 35 -7.54 16.28 -4.25
C ALA A 35 -6.93 17.41 -3.42
N ALA A 36 -6.51 18.50 -4.05
CA ALA A 36 -5.94 19.67 -3.39
C ALA A 36 -6.89 20.38 -2.40
N LYS A 37 -8.21 20.25 -2.59
CA LYS A 37 -9.22 20.82 -1.67
C LYS A 37 -9.60 19.86 -0.55
N ALA A 38 -9.47 18.57 -0.78
CA ALA A 38 -9.81 17.52 0.17
C ALA A 38 -8.65 17.17 1.11
N ALA A 39 -7.41 17.33 0.64
CA ALA A 39 -6.20 17.00 1.38
C ALA A 39 -6.07 17.82 2.68
N PRO A 40 -5.54 17.20 3.75
CA PRO A 40 -5.29 17.93 4.99
C PRO A 40 -4.13 18.92 4.85
N ALA A 41 -4.18 20.01 5.62
CA ALA A 41 -3.12 21.01 5.67
C ALA A 41 -1.81 20.49 6.31
N SER A 42 -1.83 19.31 6.92
CA SER A 42 -0.65 18.64 7.50
C SER A 42 0.32 18.08 6.47
N GLY A 43 -0.04 18.11 5.18
CA GLY A 43 0.81 17.62 4.10
C GLY A 43 0.86 18.58 2.91
N ARG A 44 1.58 18.17 1.89
CA ARG A 44 1.73 18.95 0.64
C ARG A 44 1.85 18.04 -0.58
N PHE A 45 1.64 18.60 -1.75
CA PHE A 45 1.87 17.93 -3.02
C PHE A 45 3.29 18.17 -3.51
N VAL A 46 3.93 17.12 -4.03
CA VAL A 46 5.23 17.17 -4.69
C VAL A 46 5.13 16.49 -6.05
N LYS A 47 5.80 17.05 -7.06
CA LYS A 47 5.88 16.42 -8.37
C LYS A 47 6.86 15.25 -8.29
N ALA A 48 6.37 14.04 -8.51
CA ALA A 48 7.15 12.81 -8.43
C ALA A 48 6.87 11.93 -9.65
N ALA A 49 7.87 11.74 -10.49
CA ALA A 49 7.78 11.07 -11.77
C ALA A 49 6.69 11.69 -12.68
N ASP A 50 5.57 11.00 -12.84
CA ASP A 50 4.48 11.38 -13.76
C ASP A 50 3.30 12.10 -13.09
N LEU A 51 3.29 12.22 -11.75
CA LEU A 51 2.14 12.70 -10.97
C LEU A 51 2.53 13.69 -9.87
N GLU A 52 1.53 14.40 -9.35
CA GLU A 52 1.60 15.06 -8.06
C GLU A 52 1.24 14.06 -6.95
N ILE A 53 2.20 13.81 -6.06
CA ILE A 53 2.07 12.89 -4.92
C ILE A 53 1.85 13.71 -3.65
N PHE A 54 0.81 13.38 -2.89
CA PHE A 54 0.60 13.96 -1.57
C PHE A 54 1.53 13.29 -0.57
N VAL A 55 2.16 14.11 0.28
CA VAL A 55 3.12 13.65 1.29
C VAL A 55 2.91 14.37 2.60
N GLN A 56 3.19 13.68 3.70
CA GLN A 56 3.24 14.24 5.05
C GLN A 56 4.64 14.05 5.62
N GLU A 57 5.09 14.99 6.43
CA GLU A 57 6.43 14.98 7.04
C GLU A 57 6.34 15.17 8.55
N ALA A 58 7.28 14.55 9.27
CA ALA A 58 7.51 14.76 10.69
C ALA A 58 8.99 14.64 11.02
N GLY A 59 9.45 15.38 12.03
CA GLY A 59 10.85 15.41 12.47
C GLY A 59 11.71 16.44 11.75
N PRO A 60 13.00 16.54 12.11
CA PRO A 60 13.91 17.56 11.60
C PRO A 60 14.26 17.30 10.13
N ALA A 61 14.42 18.38 9.36
CA ALA A 61 14.68 18.31 7.92
C ALA A 61 16.04 17.67 7.57
N ASP A 62 17.01 17.76 8.46
CA ASP A 62 18.36 17.19 8.37
C ASP A 62 18.47 15.79 9.01
N GLY A 63 17.38 15.27 9.60
CA GLY A 63 17.32 13.92 10.15
C GLY A 63 17.49 12.83 9.08
N LEU A 64 17.79 11.60 9.53
CA LEU A 64 17.83 10.43 8.64
C LEU A 64 16.48 10.26 7.94
N PRO A 65 16.41 10.32 6.60
CA PRO A 65 15.16 10.17 5.88
C PRO A 65 14.62 8.73 5.97
N VAL A 66 13.35 8.62 6.38
CA VAL A 66 12.58 7.36 6.40
C VAL A 66 11.30 7.59 5.61
N VAL A 67 11.13 6.87 4.50
CA VAL A 67 9.99 7.03 3.59
C VAL A 67 9.03 5.87 3.75
N PHE A 68 7.77 6.18 4.04
CA PHE A 68 6.70 5.23 4.32
C PHE A 68 5.76 5.09 3.14
N VAL A 69 5.48 3.84 2.77
CA VAL A 69 4.57 3.46 1.71
C VAL A 69 3.45 2.58 2.30
N HIS A 70 2.23 3.07 2.22
CA HIS A 70 1.06 2.43 2.84
C HIS A 70 0.51 1.24 2.04
N GLY A 71 -0.36 0.45 2.67
CA GLY A 71 -1.09 -0.66 2.07
C GLY A 71 -2.39 -0.24 1.35
N THR A 72 -3.12 -1.24 0.86
CA THR A 72 -4.40 -1.06 0.14
C THR A 72 -5.42 -0.29 0.97
N GLY A 73 -6.07 0.70 0.36
CA GLY A 73 -7.12 1.50 0.98
C GLY A 73 -6.66 2.49 2.04
N ALA A 74 -5.39 2.43 2.46
CA ALA A 74 -4.79 3.37 3.39
C ALA A 74 -4.26 4.63 2.69
N TRP A 75 -3.67 5.53 3.45
CA TRP A 75 -2.97 6.72 3.00
C TRP A 75 -1.91 7.12 4.04
N SER A 76 -1.15 8.17 3.79
CA SER A 76 0.01 8.57 4.60
C SER A 76 -0.28 8.70 6.10
N GLU A 77 -1.46 9.18 6.49
CA GLU A 77 -1.87 9.32 7.89
C GLU A 77 -1.96 7.99 8.66
N ALA A 78 -2.04 6.87 7.96
CA ALA A 78 -1.98 5.56 8.63
C ALA A 78 -0.64 5.33 9.36
N TRP A 79 0.37 6.14 9.04
CA TRP A 79 1.70 6.11 9.65
C TRP A 79 1.91 7.16 10.74
N ARG A 80 0.88 7.95 11.11
CA ARG A 80 1.00 9.10 12.02
C ARG A 80 1.76 8.80 13.31
N GLU A 81 1.47 7.65 13.95
CA GLU A 81 2.11 7.26 15.21
C GLU A 81 3.57 6.83 14.98
N SER A 82 3.84 6.10 13.90
CA SER A 82 5.19 5.67 13.53
C SER A 82 6.06 6.86 13.10
N MET A 83 5.50 7.81 12.37
CA MET A 83 6.19 9.06 12.01
C MET A 83 6.55 9.86 13.26
N SER A 84 5.62 9.98 14.22
CA SER A 84 5.87 10.67 15.49
C SER A 84 6.94 9.96 16.30
N ALA A 85 6.89 8.63 16.41
CA ALA A 85 7.89 7.85 17.14
C ALA A 85 9.30 8.02 16.55
N LEU A 86 9.44 8.00 15.23
CA LEU A 86 10.73 8.25 14.57
C LEU A 86 11.20 9.71 14.66
N ALA A 87 10.29 10.67 14.54
CA ALA A 87 10.61 12.08 14.71
C ALA A 87 11.20 12.36 16.10
N ALA A 88 10.68 11.69 17.14
CA ALA A 88 11.20 11.78 18.50
C ALA A 88 12.65 11.25 18.65
N THR A 89 13.11 10.42 17.72
CA THR A 89 14.51 9.94 17.65
C THR A 89 15.42 10.84 16.82
N GLY A 90 14.90 11.94 16.25
CA GLY A 90 15.64 12.83 15.35
C GLY A 90 15.67 12.36 13.89
N ALA A 91 14.90 11.34 13.51
CA ALA A 91 14.75 10.95 12.10
C ALA A 91 13.76 11.88 11.37
N ARG A 92 13.90 11.99 10.05
CA ARG A 92 12.96 12.67 9.16
C ARG A 92 12.01 11.65 8.55
N ALA A 93 10.80 11.55 9.07
CA ALA A 93 9.77 10.67 8.58
C ALA A 93 8.97 11.34 7.44
N ILE A 94 8.79 10.66 6.31
CA ILE A 94 8.05 11.12 5.14
C ILE A 94 7.09 10.01 4.73
N ALA A 95 5.79 10.22 4.82
CA ALA A 95 4.79 9.27 4.34
C ALA A 95 4.12 9.80 3.08
N LEU A 96 4.04 8.97 2.05
CA LEU A 96 3.45 9.34 0.76
C LEU A 96 2.14 8.59 0.51
N ASP A 97 1.23 9.23 -0.22
CA ASP A 97 0.01 8.60 -0.71
C ASP A 97 0.28 7.94 -2.06
N LEU A 98 0.21 6.61 -2.10
CA LEU A 98 0.43 5.88 -3.34
C LEU A 98 -0.88 5.72 -4.11
N PRO A 99 -0.99 6.26 -5.37
CA PRO A 99 -2.22 6.14 -6.16
C PRO A 99 -2.65 4.67 -6.34
N PRO A 100 -3.97 4.38 -6.35
CA PRO A 100 -5.12 5.31 -6.43
C PRO A 100 -5.63 5.80 -5.07
N PHE A 101 -4.93 5.49 -3.98
CA PHE A 101 -5.38 5.80 -2.62
C PHE A 101 -4.92 7.19 -2.15
N GLY A 102 -5.47 7.64 -1.03
CA GLY A 102 -5.14 8.93 -0.45
C GLY A 102 -5.54 10.13 -1.31
N PHE A 103 -4.72 11.17 -1.25
CA PHE A 103 -4.97 12.45 -1.92
C PHE A 103 -4.06 12.69 -3.14
N SER A 104 -3.15 11.78 -3.48
CA SER A 104 -2.33 11.90 -4.67
C SER A 104 -3.14 11.96 -5.95
N GLN A 105 -2.60 12.61 -6.97
CA GLN A 105 -3.19 12.66 -8.30
C GLN A 105 -3.42 11.25 -8.85
N ARG A 106 -4.58 11.03 -9.45
CA ARG A 106 -4.93 9.77 -10.08
C ARG A 106 -4.50 9.80 -11.55
N PRO A 107 -3.64 8.84 -12.00
CA PRO A 107 -3.17 8.85 -13.39
C PRO A 107 -4.31 8.51 -14.35
N GLY A 108 -4.58 9.38 -15.30
CA GLY A 108 -5.53 9.11 -16.41
C GLY A 108 -5.09 7.94 -17.30
N SER A 109 -3.78 7.60 -17.28
CA SER A 109 -3.20 6.46 -18.00
C SER A 109 -3.45 5.11 -17.35
N ALA A 110 -4.08 5.04 -16.17
CA ALA A 110 -4.29 3.83 -15.36
C ALA A 110 -3.00 3.02 -15.05
N ARG A 111 -1.83 3.67 -15.03
CA ARG A 111 -0.54 3.04 -14.71
C ARG A 111 -0.37 2.86 -13.21
N TYR A 112 -0.84 1.72 -12.70
CA TYR A 112 -0.80 1.35 -11.29
C TYR A 112 0.11 0.15 -10.99
N GLY A 113 0.87 -0.33 -11.97
CA GLY A 113 1.80 -1.43 -11.79
C GLY A 113 2.90 -1.12 -10.77
N LYS A 114 3.45 -2.17 -10.13
CA LYS A 114 4.47 -2.04 -9.08
C LYS A 114 5.67 -1.19 -9.53
N LEU A 115 6.12 -1.35 -10.79
CA LEU A 115 7.23 -0.59 -11.35
C LEU A 115 6.92 0.92 -11.47
N ASP A 116 5.73 1.30 -11.97
CA ASP A 116 5.34 2.72 -12.07
C ASP A 116 5.21 3.35 -10.68
N GLN A 117 4.66 2.60 -9.73
CA GLN A 117 4.60 3.02 -8.34
C GLN A 117 6.00 3.17 -7.71
N GLY A 118 6.92 2.24 -8.00
CA GLY A 118 8.33 2.34 -7.59
C GLY A 118 9.02 3.59 -8.13
N ARG A 119 8.78 3.95 -9.40
CA ARG A 119 9.28 5.20 -10.00
C ARG A 119 8.76 6.45 -9.27
N ARG A 120 7.50 6.43 -8.81
CA ARG A 120 6.91 7.53 -8.02
C ARG A 120 7.59 7.66 -6.66
N ILE A 121 7.92 6.53 -6.00
CA ILE A 121 8.69 6.57 -4.75
C ILE A 121 10.06 7.20 -4.98
N VAL A 122 10.80 6.80 -6.02
CA VAL A 122 12.08 7.41 -6.39
C VAL A 122 11.89 8.90 -6.69
N GLY A 123 10.83 9.26 -7.45
CA GLY A 123 10.49 10.65 -7.74
C GLY A 123 10.22 11.50 -6.49
N VAL A 124 9.66 10.90 -5.42
CA VAL A 124 9.53 11.59 -4.12
C VAL A 124 10.92 11.86 -3.52
N LEU A 125 11.85 10.89 -3.57
CA LEU A 125 13.24 11.14 -3.12
C LEU A 125 13.88 12.30 -3.88
N ASP A 126 13.63 12.38 -5.20
CA ASP A 126 14.16 13.45 -6.05
C ASP A 126 13.57 14.82 -5.69
N ALA A 127 12.24 14.89 -5.51
CA ALA A 127 11.53 16.11 -5.14
C ALA A 127 11.99 16.70 -3.79
N PHE A 128 12.47 15.84 -2.88
CA PHE A 128 13.02 16.25 -1.58
C PHE A 128 14.54 16.41 -1.56
N GLY A 129 15.24 16.16 -2.67
CA GLY A 129 16.70 16.17 -2.71
C GLY A 129 17.35 15.11 -1.81
N ILE A 130 16.63 14.04 -1.48
CA ILE A 130 17.09 12.99 -0.58
C ILE A 130 18.03 12.07 -1.35
N ARG A 131 19.29 12.01 -0.93
CA ARG A 131 20.29 11.13 -1.52
C ARG A 131 20.06 9.67 -1.20
N GLN A 132 19.79 9.36 0.07
CA GLN A 132 19.55 8.01 0.56
C GLN A 132 18.48 8.04 1.65
N ALA A 133 17.59 7.04 1.65
CA ALA A 133 16.54 6.87 2.66
C ALA A 133 16.42 5.41 3.12
N VAL A 134 15.87 5.20 4.29
CA VAL A 134 15.25 3.94 4.68
C VAL A 134 13.85 3.91 4.05
N LEU A 135 13.52 2.85 3.31
CA LEU A 135 12.20 2.68 2.72
C LEU A 135 11.39 1.66 3.54
N VAL A 136 10.18 2.06 3.94
CA VAL A 136 9.25 1.23 4.73
C VAL A 136 8.03 0.95 3.87
N GLY A 137 7.76 -0.30 3.55
CA GLY A 137 6.62 -0.70 2.71
C GLY A 137 5.70 -1.69 3.42
N HIS A 138 4.42 -1.34 3.54
CA HIS A 138 3.40 -2.20 4.14
C HIS A 138 2.48 -2.79 3.07
N SER A 139 2.17 -4.10 3.20
CA SER A 139 1.17 -4.77 2.36
C SER A 139 1.40 -4.50 0.86
N PHE A 140 0.39 -3.98 0.14
CA PHE A 140 0.50 -3.54 -1.25
C PHE A 140 1.71 -2.64 -1.50
N GLY A 141 2.03 -1.73 -0.56
CA GLY A 141 3.19 -0.82 -0.67
C GLY A 141 4.55 -1.53 -0.68
N GLY A 142 4.62 -2.78 -0.21
CA GLY A 142 5.86 -3.56 -0.20
C GLY A 142 6.43 -3.81 -1.59
N GLY A 143 5.58 -4.16 -2.57
CA GLY A 143 6.00 -4.36 -3.96
C GLY A 143 6.62 -3.11 -4.59
N PRO A 144 5.91 -1.96 -4.63
CA PRO A 144 6.47 -0.69 -5.06
C PRO A 144 7.75 -0.26 -4.32
N THR A 145 7.83 -0.52 -3.01
CA THR A 145 9.04 -0.23 -2.22
C THR A 145 10.23 -1.05 -2.69
N MET A 146 10.01 -2.33 -2.97
CA MET A 146 11.06 -3.20 -3.52
C MET A 146 11.44 -2.79 -4.96
N GLU A 147 10.46 -2.44 -5.82
CA GLU A 147 10.76 -1.91 -7.16
C GLU A 147 11.60 -0.62 -7.09
N ALA A 148 11.29 0.29 -6.16
CA ALA A 148 12.09 1.50 -5.96
C ALA A 148 13.54 1.16 -5.56
N ALA A 149 13.73 0.16 -4.70
CA ALA A 149 15.06 -0.30 -4.31
C ALA A 149 15.84 -0.95 -5.47
N LEU A 150 15.17 -1.66 -6.35
CA LEU A 150 15.78 -2.25 -7.55
C LEU A 150 16.11 -1.20 -8.62
N LEU A 151 15.25 -0.18 -8.78
CA LEU A 151 15.46 0.93 -9.73
C LEU A 151 16.62 1.84 -9.34
N ALA A 152 16.78 2.09 -8.05
CA ALA A 152 17.72 3.07 -7.52
C ALA A 152 18.42 2.53 -6.25
N PRO A 153 19.23 1.46 -6.36
CA PRO A 153 19.82 0.79 -5.21
C PRO A 153 20.73 1.72 -4.37
N ASP A 154 21.41 2.65 -5.00
CA ASP A 154 22.28 3.62 -4.32
C ASP A 154 21.48 4.67 -3.52
N ARG A 155 20.18 4.78 -3.75
CA ARG A 155 19.26 5.68 -3.04
C ARG A 155 18.65 5.05 -1.79
N VAL A 156 18.88 3.75 -1.58
CA VAL A 156 18.27 2.99 -0.46
C VAL A 156 19.34 2.65 0.56
N ARG A 157 19.11 3.06 1.80
CA ARG A 157 19.97 2.76 2.94
C ARG A 157 19.62 1.43 3.59
N ALA A 158 18.33 1.14 3.70
CA ALA A 158 17.76 -0.12 4.20
C ALA A 158 16.31 -0.26 3.72
N LEU A 159 15.81 -1.49 3.75
CA LEU A 159 14.40 -1.81 3.55
C LEU A 159 13.77 -2.28 4.86
N VAL A 160 12.56 -1.81 5.13
CA VAL A 160 11.68 -2.34 6.17
C VAL A 160 10.41 -2.83 5.49
N LEU A 161 10.18 -4.13 5.47
CA LEU A 161 9.05 -4.78 4.82
C LEU A 161 8.07 -5.26 5.89
N VAL A 162 6.87 -4.69 5.89
CA VAL A 162 5.85 -4.89 6.91
C VAL A 162 4.67 -5.62 6.28
N ASP A 163 4.44 -6.87 6.66
CA ASP A 163 3.35 -7.71 6.13
C ASP A 163 3.19 -7.53 4.60
N ALA A 164 4.32 -7.55 3.89
CA ALA A 164 4.43 -7.05 2.53
C ALA A 164 3.85 -8.03 1.50
N ALA A 165 2.94 -7.56 0.65
CA ALA A 165 2.31 -8.34 -0.42
C ALA A 165 3.24 -8.44 -1.63
N LEU A 166 4.28 -9.27 -1.54
CA LEU A 166 5.32 -9.41 -2.55
C LEU A 166 5.04 -10.52 -3.55
N SER A 167 4.25 -11.53 -3.16
CA SER A 167 3.93 -12.69 -4.01
C SER A 167 5.17 -13.35 -4.63
N VAL A 168 6.26 -13.47 -3.85
CA VAL A 168 7.52 -14.01 -4.35
C VAL A 168 7.32 -15.47 -4.76
N GLY A 169 7.38 -15.72 -6.05
CA GLY A 169 7.15 -17.01 -6.68
C GLY A 169 8.44 -17.70 -7.14
N THR A 170 8.50 -17.98 -8.42
CA THR A 170 9.66 -18.50 -9.14
C THR A 170 10.31 -17.38 -9.97
N ASP A 171 11.53 -17.60 -10.48
CA ASP A 171 12.18 -16.63 -11.37
C ASP A 171 11.57 -16.60 -12.79
N ASP A 172 10.49 -17.34 -13.01
CA ASP A 172 9.75 -17.34 -14.27
C ASP A 172 9.07 -15.96 -14.48
N ALA A 173 9.37 -15.33 -15.61
CA ALA A 173 8.90 -13.98 -15.90
C ALA A 173 7.44 -13.93 -16.39
N ARG A 174 6.77 -15.07 -16.50
CA ARG A 174 5.42 -15.16 -17.04
C ARG A 174 4.39 -15.14 -15.92
N ALA A 175 3.55 -14.11 -15.90
CA ALA A 175 2.41 -14.08 -15.01
C ALA A 175 1.39 -15.16 -15.41
N PRO A 176 0.76 -15.84 -14.43
CA PRO A 176 -0.30 -16.80 -14.73
C PRO A 176 -1.49 -16.09 -15.41
N GLU A 177 -2.08 -16.73 -16.42
CA GLU A 177 -3.28 -16.17 -17.04
C GLU A 177 -4.47 -16.22 -16.06
N PRO A 178 -5.14 -15.08 -15.83
CA PRO A 178 -6.28 -15.06 -14.95
C PRO A 178 -7.48 -15.79 -15.59
N PRO A 179 -8.37 -16.39 -14.78
CA PRO A 179 -9.57 -17.05 -15.28
C PRO A 179 -10.40 -16.12 -16.19
N LEU A 180 -11.02 -16.69 -17.23
CA LEU A 180 -11.78 -15.94 -18.25
C LEU A 180 -12.84 -15.02 -17.64
N LEU A 181 -13.56 -15.47 -16.63
CA LEU A 181 -14.57 -14.67 -15.93
C LEU A 181 -13.95 -13.45 -15.24
N LEU A 182 -12.81 -13.63 -14.58
CA LEU A 182 -12.08 -12.53 -13.94
C LEU A 182 -11.59 -11.51 -15.00
N ARG A 183 -11.04 -12.00 -16.12
CA ARG A 183 -10.64 -11.12 -17.24
C ARG A 183 -11.82 -10.32 -17.77
N GLY A 184 -12.95 -10.97 -18.01
CA GLY A 184 -14.19 -10.32 -18.47
C GLY A 184 -14.68 -9.26 -17.49
N PHE A 185 -14.70 -9.57 -16.19
CA PHE A 185 -15.05 -8.61 -15.13
C PHE A 185 -14.11 -7.39 -15.12
N LEU A 186 -12.79 -7.64 -15.10
CA LEU A 186 -11.79 -6.57 -15.05
C LEU A 186 -11.80 -5.68 -16.29
N ALA A 187 -12.12 -6.23 -17.46
CA ALA A 187 -12.24 -5.51 -18.72
C ALA A 187 -13.53 -4.69 -18.83
N THR A 188 -14.59 -5.05 -18.11
CA THR A 188 -15.90 -4.40 -18.18
C THR A 188 -15.97 -3.26 -17.17
N GLN A 189 -15.49 -2.07 -17.57
CA GLN A 189 -15.35 -0.91 -16.67
C GLN A 189 -16.64 -0.60 -15.88
N PRO A 190 -17.84 -0.43 -16.47
CA PRO A 190 -19.04 -0.08 -15.69
C PRO A 190 -19.38 -1.11 -14.59
N LEU A 191 -19.23 -2.40 -14.89
CA LEU A 191 -19.48 -3.46 -13.91
C LEU A 191 -18.43 -3.46 -12.80
N ARG A 192 -17.16 -3.38 -13.17
CA ARG A 192 -16.03 -3.33 -12.25
C ARG A 192 -16.16 -2.13 -11.29
N ASP A 193 -16.38 -0.94 -11.83
CA ASP A 193 -16.48 0.29 -11.04
C ASP A 193 -17.73 0.27 -10.14
N SER A 194 -18.84 -0.35 -10.58
CA SER A 194 -20.03 -0.55 -9.73
C SER A 194 -19.76 -1.50 -8.56
N VAL A 195 -19.00 -2.56 -8.76
CA VAL A 195 -18.58 -3.46 -7.68
C VAL A 195 -17.61 -2.74 -6.72
N VAL A 196 -16.68 -1.95 -7.25
CA VAL A 196 -15.78 -1.11 -6.43
C VAL A 196 -16.57 -0.10 -5.59
N ALA A 197 -17.54 0.61 -6.20
CA ALA A 197 -18.43 1.54 -5.52
C ALA A 197 -19.25 0.88 -4.40
N THR A 198 -19.62 -0.37 -4.60
CA THR A 198 -20.46 -1.11 -3.64
C THR A 198 -19.63 -1.58 -2.43
N PHE A 199 -18.42 -2.08 -2.64
CA PHE A 199 -17.67 -2.77 -1.59
C PHE A 199 -16.39 -2.05 -1.15
N LEU A 200 -15.55 -1.57 -2.08
CA LEU A 200 -14.21 -1.09 -1.74
C LEU A 200 -14.18 0.39 -1.36
N THR A 201 -14.95 1.23 -2.07
CA THR A 201 -15.00 2.67 -1.80
C THR A 201 -16.26 3.11 -1.06
N ASN A 202 -17.09 2.16 -0.62
CA ASN A 202 -18.30 2.44 0.14
C ASN A 202 -17.98 2.65 1.63
N PRO A 203 -18.26 3.83 2.20
CA PRO A 203 -18.01 4.09 3.62
C PRO A 203 -18.69 3.11 4.57
N LEU A 204 -19.85 2.56 4.19
CA LEU A 204 -20.59 1.59 5.02
C LEU A 204 -19.79 0.30 5.28
N PHE A 205 -18.87 -0.07 4.38
CA PHE A 205 -18.06 -1.27 4.51
C PHE A 205 -16.67 -1.02 5.08
N THR A 206 -16.23 0.23 5.23
CA THR A 206 -14.87 0.55 5.71
C THR A 206 -14.50 -0.17 7.00
N ARG A 207 -15.38 -0.15 8.01
CA ARG A 207 -15.14 -0.88 9.27
C ARG A 207 -15.00 -2.38 9.04
N LYS A 208 -15.89 -2.97 8.26
CA LYS A 208 -15.89 -4.40 7.98
C LYS A 208 -14.63 -4.83 7.21
N LEU A 209 -14.22 -4.03 6.24
CA LEU A 209 -12.98 -4.26 5.50
C LEU A 209 -11.77 -4.17 6.42
N LEU A 210 -11.68 -3.13 7.24
CA LEU A 210 -10.59 -2.98 8.20
C LEU A 210 -10.53 -4.15 9.19
N GLN A 211 -11.68 -4.59 9.71
CA GLN A 211 -11.78 -5.77 10.56
C GLN A 211 -11.32 -7.06 9.88
N GLY A 212 -11.47 -7.16 8.56
CA GLY A 212 -10.99 -8.30 7.78
C GLY A 212 -9.47 -8.36 7.62
N PHE A 213 -8.77 -7.26 7.89
CA PHE A 213 -7.30 -7.18 7.80
C PHE A 213 -6.60 -7.33 9.15
N ILE A 214 -7.29 -7.18 10.27
CA ILE A 214 -6.73 -7.20 11.61
C ILE A 214 -7.18 -8.43 12.39
N ASN A 215 -6.35 -8.90 13.31
CA ASN A 215 -6.66 -10.06 14.15
C ASN A 215 -7.64 -9.70 15.29
N ASP A 216 -7.50 -8.52 15.89
CA ASP A 216 -8.44 -8.02 16.92
C ASP A 216 -9.42 -7.00 16.32
N PRO A 217 -10.68 -7.40 16.01
CA PRO A 217 -11.67 -6.50 15.39
C PRO A 217 -11.96 -5.23 16.20
N ALA A 218 -11.69 -5.21 17.52
CA ALA A 218 -11.88 -4.02 18.37
C ALA A 218 -10.89 -2.89 18.01
N ARG A 219 -9.76 -3.20 17.40
CA ARG A 219 -8.79 -2.21 16.90
C ARG A 219 -9.28 -1.41 15.70
N ALA A 220 -10.34 -1.85 15.00
CA ALA A 220 -11.05 -1.03 14.01
C ALA A 220 -11.90 0.05 14.70
N THR A 221 -11.25 0.93 15.44
CA THR A 221 -11.89 2.03 16.18
C THR A 221 -12.56 3.02 15.23
N GLU A 222 -13.47 3.85 15.76
CA GLU A 222 -14.14 4.90 14.98
C GLU A 222 -13.15 5.88 14.35
N ASP A 223 -12.06 6.17 15.05
CA ASP A 223 -10.99 7.03 14.56
C ASP A 223 -10.30 6.45 13.32
N TRP A 224 -9.94 5.16 13.34
CA TRP A 224 -9.36 4.50 12.18
C TRP A 224 -10.35 4.41 11.02
N VAL A 225 -11.62 4.09 11.29
CA VAL A 225 -12.66 4.07 10.26
C VAL A 225 -12.79 5.43 9.58
N ARG A 226 -12.91 6.53 10.36
CA ARG A 226 -12.97 7.91 9.82
C ARG A 226 -11.71 8.27 9.03
N LEU A 227 -10.54 7.86 9.53
CA LEU A 227 -9.27 8.09 8.83
C LEU A 227 -9.27 7.45 7.43
N TYR A 228 -9.65 6.18 7.32
CA TYR A 228 -9.70 5.48 6.04
C TYR A 228 -10.80 6.03 5.10
N GLN A 229 -11.88 6.57 5.63
CA GLN A 229 -12.96 7.17 4.85
C GLN A 229 -12.61 8.55 4.29
N ARG A 230 -11.67 9.26 4.89
CA ARG A 230 -11.37 10.65 4.55
C ARG A 230 -11.03 10.88 3.07
N PRO A 231 -10.21 10.06 2.38
CA PRO A 231 -9.92 10.25 0.96
C PRO A 231 -11.07 9.86 0.01
N LEU A 232 -12.14 9.21 0.50
CA LEU A 232 -13.23 8.74 -0.35
C LEU A 232 -14.09 9.85 -0.97
N VAL A 233 -13.88 11.11 -0.58
CA VAL A 233 -14.55 12.28 -1.17
C VAL A 233 -13.82 12.83 -2.39
N VAL A 234 -12.60 12.36 -2.64
CA VAL A 234 -11.78 12.84 -3.74
C VAL A 234 -12.36 12.37 -5.07
N ALA A 235 -12.47 13.29 -6.03
CA ALA A 235 -12.98 13.00 -7.38
C ALA A 235 -12.25 11.78 -8.00
N ASP A 236 -13.00 11.00 -8.76
CA ASP A 236 -12.52 9.82 -9.48
C ASP A 236 -11.92 8.70 -8.61
N THR A 237 -12.21 8.66 -7.31
CA THR A 237 -11.71 7.60 -6.41
C THR A 237 -12.16 6.21 -6.88
N THR A 238 -13.45 6.01 -7.11
CA THR A 238 -14.01 4.71 -7.53
C THR A 238 -13.47 4.26 -8.90
N PRO A 239 -13.49 5.07 -9.97
CA PRO A 239 -12.88 4.70 -11.25
C PRO A 239 -11.38 4.39 -11.15
N ALA A 240 -10.64 5.15 -10.36
CA ALA A 240 -9.21 4.94 -10.19
C ALA A 240 -8.88 3.64 -9.45
N VAL A 241 -9.63 3.31 -8.37
CA VAL A 241 -9.52 2.02 -7.67
C VAL A 241 -9.92 0.88 -8.62
N GLY A 242 -10.97 1.06 -9.42
CA GLY A 242 -11.34 0.11 -10.46
C GLY A 242 -10.22 -0.11 -11.48
N ALA A 243 -9.60 0.94 -11.97
CA ALA A 243 -8.50 0.87 -12.94
C ALA A 243 -7.21 0.25 -12.34
N TRP A 244 -7.03 0.29 -11.02
CA TRP A 244 -5.92 -0.36 -10.31
C TRP A 244 -6.11 -1.88 -10.16
N LEU A 245 -7.35 -2.39 -10.05
CA LEU A 245 -7.62 -3.82 -9.83
C LEU A 245 -6.91 -4.76 -10.83
N PRO A 246 -6.84 -4.49 -12.14
CA PRO A 246 -6.09 -5.33 -13.07
C PRO A 246 -4.61 -5.47 -12.70
N ALA A 247 -3.97 -4.41 -12.22
CA ALA A 247 -2.56 -4.47 -11.80
C ALA A 247 -2.36 -5.33 -10.52
N LEU A 248 -3.40 -5.45 -9.70
CA LEU A 248 -3.39 -6.29 -8.48
C LEU A 248 -3.74 -7.75 -8.79
N LEU A 249 -4.85 -7.98 -9.53
CA LEU A 249 -5.48 -9.30 -9.65
C LEU A 249 -5.09 -10.07 -10.92
N ALA A 250 -4.59 -9.35 -11.93
CA ALA A 250 -4.28 -9.91 -13.24
C ALA A 250 -3.09 -9.19 -13.89
N PRO A 251 -1.93 -9.13 -13.22
CA PRO A 251 -0.76 -8.47 -13.78
C PRO A 251 -0.35 -9.13 -15.10
N THR A 252 0.04 -8.33 -16.09
CA THR A 252 0.45 -8.82 -17.41
C THR A 252 1.87 -9.37 -17.44
N ALA A 253 2.67 -9.06 -16.42
CA ALA A 253 4.03 -9.55 -16.26
C ALA A 253 4.37 -9.69 -14.78
N VAL A 254 5.27 -10.62 -14.45
CA VAL A 254 5.84 -10.74 -13.12
C VAL A 254 6.79 -9.57 -12.87
N ALA A 255 6.52 -8.80 -11.82
CA ALA A 255 7.36 -7.68 -11.43
C ALA A 255 8.74 -8.17 -10.92
N ALA A 256 9.76 -7.32 -10.98
CA ALA A 256 11.07 -7.68 -10.45
C ALA A 256 11.01 -7.99 -8.95
N SER A 257 10.15 -7.27 -8.22
CA SER A 257 9.87 -7.49 -6.80
C SER A 257 9.21 -8.84 -6.46
N GLU A 258 8.77 -9.61 -7.45
CA GLU A 258 8.17 -10.94 -7.27
C GLU A 258 9.17 -12.08 -7.51
N ARG A 259 10.39 -11.76 -7.94
CA ARG A 259 11.43 -12.73 -8.30
C ARG A 259 12.38 -13.01 -7.15
N PRO A 260 12.64 -14.27 -6.79
CA PRO A 260 13.62 -14.65 -5.77
C PRO A 260 15.01 -14.02 -5.98
N ALA A 261 15.51 -14.03 -7.23
CA ALA A 261 16.81 -13.48 -7.58
C ALA A 261 16.98 -12.00 -7.18
N SER A 262 15.91 -11.21 -7.21
CA SER A 262 15.93 -9.80 -6.80
C SER A 262 16.28 -9.61 -5.33
N TYR A 263 15.91 -10.56 -4.48
CA TYR A 263 16.20 -10.52 -3.04
C TYR A 263 17.61 -11.01 -2.74
N GLN A 264 18.08 -12.03 -3.45
CA GLN A 264 19.43 -12.58 -3.29
C GLN A 264 20.52 -11.56 -3.64
N GLY A 265 20.22 -10.64 -4.56
CA GLY A 265 21.13 -9.57 -5.00
C GLY A 265 21.15 -8.33 -4.10
N LEU A 266 20.31 -8.24 -3.06
CA LEU A 266 20.23 -7.06 -2.20
C LEU A 266 21.51 -6.86 -1.38
N LYS A 267 22.08 -5.66 -1.49
CA LYS A 267 23.27 -5.25 -0.74
C LYS A 267 22.96 -4.43 0.51
N VAL A 268 21.71 -3.99 0.64
CA VAL A 268 21.24 -3.19 1.78
C VAL A 268 20.66 -4.06 2.87
N PRO A 269 20.69 -3.62 4.14
CA PRO A 269 19.98 -4.32 5.22
C PRO A 269 18.48 -4.43 4.91
N VAL A 270 17.91 -5.59 5.21
CA VAL A 270 16.46 -5.85 5.08
C VAL A 270 15.92 -6.21 6.45
N PHE A 271 14.96 -5.44 6.93
CA PHE A 271 14.21 -5.71 8.15
C PHE A 271 12.79 -6.12 7.76
N ILE A 272 12.32 -7.21 8.31
CA ILE A 272 11.02 -7.80 8.02
C ILE A 272 10.24 -7.80 9.33
N ILE A 273 9.10 -7.11 9.37
CA ILE A 273 8.19 -7.09 10.53
C ILE A 273 6.89 -7.74 10.06
N TRP A 274 6.41 -8.76 10.79
CA TRP A 274 5.28 -9.54 10.34
C TRP A 274 4.36 -9.96 11.47
N GLY A 275 3.05 -9.82 11.25
CA GLY A 275 2.04 -10.31 12.17
C GLY A 275 1.94 -11.85 12.17
N GLU A 276 1.95 -12.47 13.36
CA GLU A 276 1.81 -13.93 13.50
C GLU A 276 0.46 -14.42 12.95
N ARG A 277 -0.59 -13.60 13.07
CA ARG A 277 -1.96 -13.90 12.72
C ARG A 277 -2.40 -13.26 11.39
N ASP A 278 -1.46 -12.86 10.59
CA ASP A 278 -1.76 -12.30 9.27
C ASP A 278 -2.41 -13.35 8.36
N THR A 279 -3.67 -13.11 7.99
CA THR A 279 -4.46 -13.98 7.10
C THR A 279 -4.48 -13.48 5.66
N ILE A 280 -3.92 -12.30 5.38
CA ILE A 280 -3.86 -11.67 4.05
C ILE A 280 -2.54 -12.04 3.36
N THR A 281 -1.42 -11.80 4.05
CA THR A 281 -0.09 -12.25 3.65
C THR A 281 0.47 -13.14 4.76
N PRO A 282 0.16 -14.45 4.74
CA PRO A 282 0.52 -15.37 5.82
C PRO A 282 2.01 -15.33 6.17
N LEU A 283 2.34 -15.55 7.44
CA LEU A 283 3.69 -15.43 8.01
C LEU A 283 4.77 -16.25 7.26
N ASP A 284 4.38 -17.34 6.61
CA ASP A 284 5.30 -18.15 5.79
C ASP A 284 5.91 -17.35 4.62
N GLN A 285 5.21 -16.31 4.11
CA GLN A 285 5.76 -15.41 3.10
C GLN A 285 6.90 -14.57 3.69
N GLY A 286 6.74 -14.01 4.88
CA GLY A 286 7.80 -13.30 5.61
C GLY A 286 9.00 -14.18 5.93
N GLN A 287 8.73 -15.44 6.36
CA GLN A 287 9.78 -16.43 6.62
C GLN A 287 10.54 -16.83 5.34
N ARG A 288 9.84 -16.96 4.22
CA ARG A 288 10.46 -17.20 2.90
C ARG A 288 11.34 -16.05 2.49
N LEU A 289 10.83 -14.83 2.64
CA LEU A 289 11.57 -13.61 2.32
C LEU A 289 12.86 -13.48 3.14
N ALA A 290 12.80 -13.79 4.44
CA ALA A 290 13.96 -13.79 5.32
C ALA A 290 15.04 -14.81 4.90
N LYS A 291 14.65 -15.92 4.28
CA LYS A 291 15.59 -16.92 3.73
C LYS A 291 16.22 -16.50 2.41
N LEU A 292 15.50 -15.67 1.63
CA LEU A 292 15.96 -15.23 0.30
C LEU A 292 16.91 -14.04 0.38
N ALA A 293 16.63 -13.07 1.25
CA ALA A 293 17.41 -11.86 1.34
C ALA A 293 18.65 -12.04 2.24
N PRO A 294 19.87 -11.79 1.74
CA PRO A 294 21.07 -11.87 2.57
C PRO A 294 20.97 -10.89 3.75
N HIS A 295 21.31 -11.39 4.95
CA HIS A 295 21.30 -10.58 6.16
C HIS A 295 19.94 -9.96 6.54
N ALA A 296 18.83 -10.57 6.10
CA ALA A 296 17.50 -10.17 6.53
C ALA A 296 17.27 -10.53 8.00
N GLU A 297 16.65 -9.60 8.72
CA GLU A 297 16.21 -9.80 10.09
C GLU A 297 14.68 -9.86 10.12
N LEU A 298 14.10 -10.98 10.58
CA LEU A 298 12.66 -11.16 10.75
C LEU A 298 12.26 -10.97 12.21
N ALA A 299 11.33 -10.05 12.45
CA ALA A 299 10.62 -9.87 13.70
C ALA A 299 9.15 -10.28 13.53
N VAL A 300 8.69 -11.23 14.35
CA VAL A 300 7.31 -11.71 14.35
C VAL A 300 6.57 -11.09 15.53
N MET A 301 5.45 -10.41 15.23
CA MET A 301 4.59 -9.80 16.24
C MET A 301 3.48 -10.77 16.64
N ARG A 302 3.52 -11.23 17.90
CA ARG A 302 2.56 -12.23 18.41
C ARG A 302 1.16 -11.68 18.52
N ASN A 303 0.15 -12.47 18.12
CA ASN A 303 -1.27 -12.14 18.16
C ASN A 303 -1.64 -10.87 17.33
N VAL A 304 -0.80 -10.48 16.39
CA VAL A 304 -1.03 -9.34 15.48
C VAL A 304 -1.38 -9.87 14.10
N GLY A 305 -2.33 -9.23 13.42
CA GLY A 305 -2.74 -9.53 12.06
C GLY A 305 -1.96 -8.73 11.03
N HIS A 306 -2.65 -8.31 9.95
CA HIS A 306 -2.04 -7.71 8.76
C HIS A 306 -1.64 -6.23 8.91
N ILE A 307 -2.12 -5.52 9.97
CA ILE A 307 -1.86 -4.09 10.12
C ILE A 307 -1.25 -3.81 11.49
N PRO A 308 0.02 -4.21 11.72
CA PRO A 308 0.67 -4.14 13.04
C PRO A 308 0.73 -2.72 13.60
N GLN A 309 0.90 -1.69 12.77
CA GLN A 309 0.92 -0.28 13.19
C GLN A 309 -0.43 0.21 13.74
N ILE A 310 -1.52 -0.55 13.55
CA ILE A 310 -2.85 -0.28 14.13
C ILE A 310 -3.12 -1.20 15.31
N GLU A 311 -2.73 -2.47 15.22
CA GLU A 311 -3.09 -3.47 16.21
C GLU A 311 -2.23 -3.40 17.47
N ASP A 312 -0.93 -3.19 17.30
CA ASP A 312 0.03 -2.98 18.38
C ASP A 312 1.03 -1.88 17.99
N PRO A 313 0.60 -0.61 18.01
CA PRO A 313 1.44 0.50 17.59
C PRO A 313 2.70 0.66 18.46
N ALA A 314 2.64 0.32 19.74
CA ALA A 314 3.79 0.44 20.64
C ALA A 314 4.88 -0.58 20.26
N GLY A 315 4.50 -1.86 20.16
CA GLY A 315 5.43 -2.94 19.78
C GLY A 315 5.96 -2.74 18.35
N PHE A 316 5.10 -2.34 17.42
CA PHE A 316 5.50 -2.04 16.04
C PHE A 316 6.54 -0.90 15.99
N ASN A 317 6.26 0.22 16.65
CA ASN A 317 7.14 1.38 16.64
C ASN A 317 8.49 1.09 17.33
N GLU A 318 8.53 0.26 18.37
CA GLU A 318 9.78 -0.20 18.98
C GLU A 318 10.66 -0.97 17.98
N LEU A 319 10.07 -1.90 17.23
CA LEU A 319 10.76 -2.68 16.19
C LEU A 319 11.23 -1.77 15.03
N LEU A 320 10.40 -0.85 14.60
CA LEU A 320 10.70 0.11 13.53
C LEU A 320 11.88 1.02 13.93
N VAL A 321 11.85 1.60 15.11
CA VAL A 321 12.93 2.46 15.63
C VAL A 321 14.24 1.68 15.71
N LYS A 322 14.23 0.44 16.20
CA LYS A 322 15.41 -0.45 16.22
C LYS A 322 15.95 -0.71 14.80
N ALA A 323 15.09 -0.98 13.83
CA ALA A 323 15.48 -1.21 12.45
C ALA A 323 16.15 0.04 11.83
N VAL A 324 15.57 1.23 12.03
CA VAL A 324 16.09 2.48 11.54
C VAL A 324 17.43 2.83 12.21
N ALA A 325 17.57 2.62 13.51
CA ALA A 325 18.83 2.83 14.23
C ALA A 325 19.97 1.92 13.72
N LYS A 326 19.68 0.64 13.46
CA LYS A 326 20.65 -0.28 12.85
C LYS A 326 21.07 0.16 11.44
N ALA A 327 20.12 0.67 10.64
CA ALA A 327 20.40 1.22 9.32
C ALA A 327 21.33 2.46 9.38
N ALA A 328 21.20 3.30 10.42
CA ALA A 328 22.05 4.46 10.63
C ALA A 328 23.51 4.05 10.93
N ILE A 329 23.73 3.07 11.79
CA ILE A 329 25.07 2.61 12.23
C ILE A 329 25.86 1.96 11.08
N LYS A 330 25.24 1.07 10.30
CA LYS A 330 25.92 0.41 9.15
C LYS A 330 26.44 1.39 8.11
N ALA A 331 25.82 2.53 7.95
CA ALA A 331 26.29 3.56 7.01
C ALA A 331 27.52 4.33 7.54
N SER A 332 27.60 4.59 8.83
CA SER A 332 28.76 5.26 9.45
C SER A 332 30.01 4.39 9.36
N SER A 333 29.88 3.08 9.55
CA SER A 333 31.02 2.14 9.43
C SER A 333 31.51 1.99 7.98
N ALA A 334 30.60 2.03 6.99
CA ALA A 334 30.99 1.97 5.58
C ALA A 334 31.63 3.26 5.07
N ALA A 335 31.34 4.41 5.68
CA ALA A 335 31.95 5.70 5.36
C ALA A 335 33.37 5.87 5.97
N SER A 336 33.61 5.25 7.14
CA SER A 336 34.93 5.29 7.81
C SER A 336 35.96 4.28 7.25
N SER A 337 35.54 3.37 6.39
CA SER A 337 36.39 2.35 5.74
C SER A 337 36.78 2.70 4.30
N ARG A 338 36.40 3.87 3.79
CA ARG A 338 36.82 4.45 2.50
C ARG A 338 37.70 5.66 2.71
#